data_80233895f358f9e7b5266a81700d5095
#
_entry.id   80233895f358f9e7b5266a81700d5095
#
_cell.length_a   1.000
_cell.length_b   1.000
_cell.length_c   1.000
_cell.angle_alpha   90.00
_cell.angle_beta   90.00
_cell.angle_gamma   90.00
#
_symmetry.space_group_name_H-M   'P 1'
#
loop_
_entity.id
_entity.type
_entity.pdbx_description
1 polymer ?
#
loop_
_entity_poly.entity_id
_entity_poly.type
_entity_poly.pdbx_seq_one_letter_code
_entity_poly.pdbx_strand_id
1 'polypeptide(L)'
;MDESEAVRRAALDVAAAIERRDVSTVAGALAPGFVHRSPGAPPVDAETFLKGIAEIPGEIVFVRLVDLNIDLSETGALATGIQHARVRIDGKDTDDRRAFVDWFIAHDGKWKIRVAVDLPFEPPASA
;
A
#
# COMPACT_ATOMS: atom_id res chain seq x y z
N MET A 1 8.94 -18.10 11.03
CA MET A 1 8.85 -16.67 10.67
C MET A 1 8.23 -15.93 11.85
N ASP A 2 8.88 -14.91 12.37
CA ASP A 2 8.28 -14.14 13.44
C ASP A 2 7.16 -13.22 12.93
N GLU A 3 6.39 -12.65 13.85
CA GLU A 3 5.23 -11.82 13.51
C GLU A 3 5.62 -10.57 12.71
N SER A 4 6.73 -9.94 13.05
CA SER A 4 7.21 -8.75 12.33
C SER A 4 7.57 -9.11 10.88
N GLU A 5 8.22 -10.23 10.67
CA GLU A 5 8.55 -10.73 9.33
C GLU A 5 7.29 -11.06 8.53
N ALA A 6 6.27 -11.63 9.21
CA ALA A 6 5.01 -11.96 8.56
C ALA A 6 4.28 -10.71 8.07
N VAL A 7 4.26 -9.63 8.87
CA VAL A 7 3.66 -8.35 8.47
C VAL A 7 4.46 -7.72 7.33
N ARG A 8 5.80 -7.75 7.42
CA ARG A 8 6.66 -7.24 6.35
C ARG A 8 6.37 -7.96 5.03
N ARG A 9 6.26 -9.29 5.08
CA ARG A 9 5.94 -10.08 3.89
C ARG A 9 4.56 -9.72 3.34
N ALA A 10 3.57 -9.54 4.22
CA ALA A 10 2.23 -9.14 3.79
C ALA A 10 2.26 -7.79 3.07
N ALA A 11 3.00 -6.82 3.59
CA ALA A 11 3.13 -5.51 2.96
C ALA A 11 3.80 -5.60 1.58
N LEU A 12 4.88 -6.36 1.49
CA LEU A 12 5.60 -6.55 0.22
C LEU A 12 4.76 -7.29 -0.81
N ASP A 13 3.97 -8.26 -0.38
CA ASP A 13 3.09 -9.01 -1.27
C ASP A 13 1.98 -8.13 -1.87
N VAL A 14 1.45 -7.18 -1.10
CA VAL A 14 0.48 -6.22 -1.60
C VAL A 14 1.10 -5.33 -2.66
N ALA A 15 2.30 -4.79 -2.41
CA ALA A 15 3.01 -3.96 -3.38
C ALA A 15 3.26 -4.74 -4.69
N ALA A 16 3.69 -5.98 -4.58
CA ALA A 16 3.92 -6.83 -5.74
C ALA A 16 2.62 -7.12 -6.51
N ALA A 17 1.50 -7.31 -5.80
CA ALA A 17 0.20 -7.54 -6.42
C ALA A 17 -0.28 -6.29 -7.16
N ILE A 18 -0.08 -5.09 -6.59
CA ILE A 18 -0.43 -3.84 -7.26
C ILE A 18 0.41 -3.69 -8.54
N GLU A 19 1.71 -4.00 -8.47
CA GLU A 19 2.59 -3.93 -9.63
C GLU A 19 2.09 -4.80 -10.78
N ARG A 20 1.60 -6.00 -10.48
CA ARG A 20 1.01 -6.90 -11.47
C ARG A 20 -0.43 -6.56 -11.83
N ARG A 21 -1.01 -5.55 -11.19
CA ARG A 21 -2.42 -5.21 -11.29
C ARG A 21 -3.32 -6.40 -10.95
N ASP A 22 -2.89 -7.19 -9.99
CA ASP A 22 -3.62 -8.37 -9.52
C ASP A 22 -4.60 -7.94 -8.42
N VAL A 23 -5.72 -7.37 -8.85
CA VAL A 23 -6.74 -6.79 -7.98
C VAL A 23 -7.33 -7.83 -7.03
N SER A 24 -7.47 -9.07 -7.48
CA SER A 24 -8.00 -10.15 -6.65
C SER A 24 -7.09 -10.44 -5.44
N THR A 25 -5.77 -10.48 -5.66
CA THR A 25 -4.82 -10.69 -4.58
C THR A 25 -4.82 -9.50 -3.61
N VAL A 26 -4.88 -8.28 -4.12
CA VAL A 26 -4.99 -7.09 -3.27
C VAL A 26 -6.26 -7.16 -2.43
N ALA A 27 -7.39 -7.51 -3.02
CA ALA A 27 -8.66 -7.65 -2.30
C ALA A 27 -8.55 -8.62 -1.12
N GLY A 28 -7.88 -9.75 -1.33
CA GLY A 28 -7.65 -10.74 -0.27
C GLY A 28 -6.75 -10.26 0.87
N ALA A 29 -5.99 -9.19 0.65
CA ALA A 29 -5.12 -8.59 1.66
C ALA A 29 -5.80 -7.48 2.47
N LEU A 30 -7.05 -7.13 2.15
CA LEU A 30 -7.79 -6.10 2.87
C LEU A 30 -8.70 -6.73 3.92
N ALA A 31 -8.67 -6.18 5.13
CA ALA A 31 -9.53 -6.64 6.22
C ALA A 31 -10.98 -6.18 6.01
N PRO A 32 -11.95 -6.87 6.62
CA PRO A 32 -13.33 -6.35 6.64
C PRO A 32 -13.35 -4.94 7.22
N GLY A 33 -14.11 -4.05 6.60
CA GLY A 33 -14.17 -2.66 7.02
C GLY A 33 -12.98 -1.81 6.61
N PHE A 34 -12.17 -2.29 5.67
CA PHE A 34 -11.02 -1.54 5.15
C PHE A 34 -11.40 -0.12 4.77
N VAL A 35 -10.51 0.83 5.08
CA VAL A 35 -10.64 2.22 4.65
C VAL A 35 -9.28 2.75 4.21
N HIS A 36 -9.28 3.52 3.13
CA HIS A 36 -8.11 4.25 2.65
C HIS A 36 -8.33 5.74 2.89
N ARG A 37 -7.35 6.41 3.45
CA ARG A 37 -7.41 7.83 3.79
C ARG A 37 -6.26 8.59 3.17
N SER A 38 -6.54 9.80 2.70
CA SER A 38 -5.55 10.77 2.23
C SER A 38 -5.96 12.15 2.71
N PRO A 39 -5.00 13.04 3.04
CA PRO A 39 -5.34 14.41 3.45
C PRO A 39 -6.14 15.12 2.36
N GLY A 40 -7.20 15.82 2.76
CA GLY A 40 -8.01 16.60 1.85
C GLY A 40 -8.97 15.81 0.98
N ALA A 41 -9.08 14.50 1.18
CA ALA A 41 -9.98 13.65 0.41
C ALA A 41 -10.94 12.89 1.35
N PRO A 42 -12.14 12.53 0.89
CA PRO A 42 -13.03 11.66 1.67
C PRO A 42 -12.43 10.27 1.85
N PRO A 43 -12.79 9.54 2.94
CA PRO A 43 -12.38 8.15 3.08
C PRO A 43 -12.90 7.29 1.92
N VAL A 44 -12.13 6.29 1.54
CA VAL A 44 -12.41 5.41 0.41
C VAL A 44 -12.56 3.98 0.92
N ASP A 45 -13.63 3.29 0.53
CA ASP A 45 -13.84 1.90 0.90
C ASP A 45 -13.02 0.94 0.02
N ALA A 46 -13.09 -0.35 0.36
CA ALA A 46 -12.31 -1.38 -0.37
C ALA A 46 -12.68 -1.42 -1.85
N GLU A 47 -13.97 -1.41 -2.17
CA GLU A 47 -14.43 -1.48 -3.56
C GLU A 47 -13.87 -0.33 -4.39
N THR A 48 -13.98 0.89 -3.89
CA THR A 48 -13.47 2.07 -4.58
C THR A 48 -11.94 2.06 -4.69
N PHE A 49 -11.27 1.62 -3.63
CA PHE A 49 -9.81 1.49 -3.64
C PHE A 49 -9.34 0.50 -4.72
N LEU A 50 -9.97 -0.67 -4.79
CA LEU A 50 -9.63 -1.69 -5.79
C LEU A 50 -9.91 -1.22 -7.21
N LYS A 51 -11.01 -0.51 -7.40
CA LYS A 51 -11.34 0.10 -8.69
C LYS A 51 -10.27 1.10 -9.12
N GLY A 52 -9.77 1.90 -8.17
CA GLY A 52 -8.69 2.83 -8.42
C GLY A 52 -7.42 2.16 -8.93
N ILE A 53 -7.07 1.01 -8.35
CA ILE A 53 -5.92 0.22 -8.83
C ILE A 53 -6.16 -0.32 -10.24
N ALA A 54 -7.35 -0.85 -10.48
CA ALA A 54 -7.71 -1.39 -11.81
C ALA A 54 -7.64 -0.31 -12.89
N GLU A 55 -7.94 0.93 -12.53
CA GLU A 55 -8.03 2.06 -13.46
C GLU A 55 -6.77 2.91 -13.55
N ILE A 56 -5.66 2.53 -12.90
CA ILE A 56 -4.39 3.24 -13.05
C ILE A 56 -4.04 3.28 -14.54
N PRO A 57 -3.86 4.48 -15.12
CA PRO A 57 -3.59 4.56 -16.57
C PRO A 57 -2.20 4.03 -16.92
N GLY A 58 -2.08 3.47 -18.11
CA GLY A 58 -0.81 3.00 -18.64
C GLY A 58 -0.34 1.68 -18.05
N GLU A 59 0.97 1.47 -18.09
CA GLU A 59 1.63 0.29 -17.57
C GLU A 59 2.24 0.60 -16.21
N ILE A 60 2.00 -0.25 -15.22
CA ILE A 60 2.68 -0.14 -13.92
C ILE A 60 4.04 -0.82 -14.08
N VAL A 61 5.10 -0.01 -14.10
CA VAL A 61 6.46 -0.52 -14.30
C VAL A 61 6.97 -1.20 -13.04
N PHE A 62 6.78 -0.55 -11.88
CA PHE A 62 7.09 -1.15 -10.58
C PHE A 62 6.32 -0.45 -9.46
N VAL A 63 6.19 -1.16 -8.35
CA VAL A 63 5.75 -0.62 -7.07
C VAL A 63 6.72 -1.13 -6.01
N ARG A 64 7.41 -0.23 -5.31
CA ARG A 64 8.44 -0.56 -4.32
C ARG A 64 8.14 0.09 -3.00
N LEU A 65 8.49 -0.60 -1.91
CA LEU A 65 8.41 -0.05 -0.57
C LEU A 65 9.83 0.25 -0.10
N VAL A 66 10.05 1.49 0.31
CA VAL A 66 11.36 2.00 0.77
C VAL A 66 11.23 2.36 2.24
N ASP A 67 12.27 2.08 3.03
CA ASP A 67 12.29 2.35 4.47
C ASP A 67 11.10 1.72 5.20
N LEU A 68 10.81 0.47 4.88
CA LEU A 68 9.69 -0.25 5.47
C LEU A 68 10.00 -0.63 6.91
N ASN A 69 9.22 -0.11 7.85
CA ASN A 69 9.32 -0.38 9.28
C ASN A 69 8.04 -1.01 9.78
N ILE A 70 8.17 -2.00 10.65
CA ILE A 70 7.05 -2.73 11.23
C ILE A 70 7.10 -2.55 12.75
N ASP A 71 6.01 -2.06 13.33
CA ASP A 71 5.84 -1.93 14.78
C ASP A 71 4.69 -2.81 15.23
N LEU A 72 5.00 -3.85 15.99
CA LEU A 72 3.98 -4.77 16.51
C LEU A 72 3.34 -4.22 17.77
N SER A 73 2.04 -4.48 17.93
CA SER A 73 1.31 -4.23 19.16
C SER A 73 0.44 -5.45 19.49
N GLU A 74 -0.24 -5.42 20.62
CA GLU A 74 -1.13 -6.52 21.03
C GLU A 74 -2.33 -6.67 20.10
N THR A 75 -2.78 -5.59 19.47
CA THR A 75 -4.00 -5.58 18.66
C THR A 75 -3.75 -5.52 17.16
N GLY A 76 -2.51 -5.36 16.74
CA GLY A 76 -2.19 -5.26 15.32
C GLY A 76 -0.75 -4.88 15.07
N ALA A 77 -0.47 -4.38 13.89
CA ALA A 77 0.87 -3.95 13.50
C ALA A 77 0.80 -2.71 12.62
N LEU A 78 1.71 -1.79 12.88
CA LEU A 78 1.85 -0.58 12.07
C LEU A 78 2.98 -0.79 11.08
N ALA A 79 2.69 -0.61 9.79
CA ALA A 79 3.70 -0.61 8.75
C ALA A 79 3.83 0.79 8.19
N THR A 80 5.03 1.33 8.18
CA THR A 80 5.30 2.67 7.66
C THR A 80 6.44 2.63 6.67
N GLY A 81 6.44 3.57 5.75
CA GLY A 81 7.51 3.69 4.76
C GLY A 81 7.14 4.65 3.66
N ILE A 82 7.82 4.49 2.54
CA ILE A 82 7.58 5.25 1.33
C ILE A 82 7.22 4.27 0.22
N GLN A 83 6.10 4.50 -0.45
CA GLN A 83 5.76 3.76 -1.65
C GLN A 83 6.25 4.55 -2.86
N HIS A 84 7.11 3.93 -3.64
CA HIS A 84 7.61 4.49 -4.88
C HIS A 84 7.06 3.66 -6.03
N ALA A 85 6.27 4.27 -6.88
CA ALA A 85 5.69 3.61 -8.04
C ALA A 85 6.12 4.33 -9.31
N ARG A 86 6.27 3.58 -10.39
CA ARG A 86 6.52 4.13 -11.73
C ARG A 86 5.47 3.62 -12.69
N VAL A 87 4.87 4.54 -13.43
CA VAL A 87 3.86 4.24 -14.45
C VAL A 87 4.37 4.75 -15.79
N ARG A 88 4.15 3.96 -16.83
CA ARG A 88 4.51 4.34 -18.21
C ARG A 88 3.24 4.60 -19.01
N ILE A 89 3.13 5.81 -19.54
CA ILE A 89 2.01 6.22 -20.38
C ILE A 89 2.58 6.79 -21.67
N ASP A 90 2.19 6.20 -22.80
CA ASP A 90 2.67 6.63 -24.14
C ASP A 90 4.20 6.72 -24.22
N GLY A 91 4.88 5.73 -23.64
CA GLY A 91 6.33 5.65 -23.66
C GLY A 91 7.05 6.57 -22.65
N LYS A 92 6.31 7.32 -21.83
CA LYS A 92 6.89 8.20 -20.81
C LYS A 92 6.69 7.64 -19.43
N ASP A 93 7.76 7.63 -18.64
CA ASP A 93 7.73 7.18 -17.26
C ASP A 93 7.43 8.35 -16.32
N THR A 94 6.51 8.12 -15.39
CA THR A 94 6.18 9.06 -14.33
C THR A 94 6.32 8.34 -13.00
N ASP A 95 7.03 8.95 -12.07
CA ASP A 95 7.23 8.40 -10.74
C ASP A 95 6.32 9.10 -9.74
N ASP A 96 5.75 8.32 -8.83
CA ASP A 96 4.95 8.79 -7.71
C ASP A 96 5.57 8.27 -6.43
N ARG A 97 5.73 9.15 -5.44
CA ARG A 97 6.24 8.78 -4.12
C ARG A 97 5.28 9.28 -3.07
N ARG A 98 4.90 8.39 -2.16
CA ARG A 98 4.01 8.71 -1.04
C ARG A 98 4.54 8.08 0.23
N ALA A 99 4.47 8.83 1.32
CA ALA A 99 4.62 8.21 2.63
C ALA A 99 3.34 7.45 2.92
N PHE A 100 3.45 6.26 3.51
CA PHE A 100 2.28 5.49 3.88
C PHE A 100 2.35 5.07 5.34
N VAL A 101 1.16 4.91 5.92
CA VAL A 101 0.94 4.38 7.25
C VAL A 101 -0.19 3.37 7.13
N ASP A 102 0.12 2.09 7.28
CA ASP A 102 -0.85 1.01 7.17
C ASP A 102 -1.01 0.30 8.50
N TRP A 103 -2.25 0.14 8.94
CA TRP A 103 -2.59 -0.62 10.12
C TRP A 103 -3.05 -2.02 9.71
N PHE A 104 -2.27 -3.02 10.11
CA PHE A 104 -2.56 -4.43 9.87
C PHE A 104 -3.21 -5.06 11.08
N ILE A 105 -4.19 -5.91 10.84
CA ILE A 105 -4.79 -6.76 11.88
C ILE A 105 -4.74 -8.21 11.43
N ALA A 106 -4.73 -9.13 12.40
CA ALA A 106 -4.87 -10.55 12.10
C ALA A 106 -6.34 -10.86 11.86
N HIS A 107 -6.64 -11.49 10.74
CA HIS A 107 -7.99 -11.90 10.38
C HIS A 107 -7.92 -13.24 9.66
N ASP A 108 -8.64 -14.25 10.18
CA ASP A 108 -8.64 -15.60 9.63
C ASP A 108 -7.21 -16.17 9.45
N GLY A 109 -6.36 -15.92 10.45
CA GLY A 109 -4.99 -16.42 10.46
C GLY A 109 -4.02 -15.70 9.53
N LYS A 110 -4.44 -14.58 8.94
CA LYS A 110 -3.61 -13.79 8.03
C LYS A 110 -3.56 -12.34 8.45
N TRP A 111 -2.44 -11.69 8.15
CA TRP A 111 -2.30 -10.24 8.35
C TRP A 111 -2.98 -9.52 7.19
N LYS A 112 -3.92 -8.63 7.52
CA LYS A 112 -4.69 -7.87 6.53
C LYS A 112 -4.73 -6.40 6.90
N ILE A 113 -4.78 -5.53 5.89
CA ILE A 113 -4.81 -4.08 6.11
C ILE A 113 -6.23 -3.65 6.49
N ARG A 114 -6.35 -3.02 7.67
CA ARG A 114 -7.61 -2.44 8.13
C ARG A 114 -7.73 -0.97 7.77
N VAL A 115 -6.62 -0.22 7.86
CA VAL A 115 -6.57 1.20 7.50
C VAL A 115 -5.29 1.44 6.72
N ALA A 116 -5.41 2.07 5.56
CA ALA A 116 -4.27 2.52 4.78
C ALA A 116 -4.32 4.04 4.68
N VAL A 117 -3.21 4.71 5.01
CA VAL A 117 -3.10 6.16 4.94
C VAL A 117 -1.95 6.51 4.02
N ASP A 118 -2.24 7.31 2.99
CA ASP A 118 -1.21 7.86 2.11
C ASP A 118 -1.05 9.35 2.39
N LEU A 119 0.19 9.78 2.49
CA LEU A 119 0.55 11.17 2.73
C LEU A 119 1.45 11.65 1.59
N PRO A 120 1.31 12.92 1.16
CA PRO A 120 2.25 13.47 0.20
C PRO A 120 3.68 13.35 0.72
N PHE A 121 4.59 12.96 -0.15
CA PHE A 121 6.00 12.88 0.19
C PHE A 121 6.80 13.64 -0.86
N GLU A 122 7.52 14.67 -0.40
CA GLU A 122 8.46 15.38 -1.23
C GLU A 122 9.85 15.17 -0.67
N PRO A 123 10.82 14.71 -1.48
CA PRO A 123 12.20 14.61 -1.02
C PRO A 123 12.70 15.98 -0.58
N PRO A 124 13.61 16.05 0.43
CA PRO A 124 14.20 17.33 0.81
C PRO A 124 14.84 17.99 -0.41
N ALA A 125 14.70 19.30 -0.49
CA ALA A 125 15.36 20.06 -1.54
C ALA A 125 16.87 19.85 -1.44
N SER A 126 17.51 19.61 -2.58
CA SER A 126 18.97 19.53 -2.62
C SER A 126 19.56 20.87 -2.22
N ALA A 127 20.42 20.84 -1.22
CA ALA A 127 21.12 22.06 -0.79
C ALA A 127 22.23 22.39 -1.79
#